data_406d96dfa22aee320739e74619fdfcb8
#
_entry.id   406d96dfa22aee320739e74619fdfcb8
#
_cell.length_a   1.000
_cell.length_b   1.000
_cell.length_c   1.000
_cell.angle_alpha   90.00
_cell.angle_beta   90.00
_cell.angle_gamma   90.00
#
_symmetry.space_group_name_H-M   'P 1'
#
loop_
_entity.id
_entity.type
_entity.pdbx_description
1 polymer ?
#
loop_
_entity_poly.entity_id
_entity_poly.type
_entity_poly.pdbx_seq_one_letter_code
_entity_poly.pdbx_strand_id
1 'polypeptide(L)'
;MHTFSTLPAAEGFRMPAEYEPHRGCVMIWPVRPGSWLYGGRDAQPAFAQAARAIAESETVWMLAGPADAGAVQAEFAGDENIHVLTIETDDAWARDVGPTCVVDEHGTVR
;
A
#
# COMPACT_ATOMS: atom_id res chain seq x y z
N MET A 1 -4.48 -16.96 7.80
CA MET A 1 -5.23 -16.39 6.65
C MET A 1 -6.67 -16.86 6.76
N HIS A 2 -7.63 -15.96 6.85
CA HIS A 2 -9.06 -16.33 6.85
C HIS A 2 -9.55 -16.41 5.41
N THR A 3 -10.09 -17.56 5.02
CA THR A 3 -10.75 -17.73 3.72
C THR A 3 -12.25 -17.55 3.91
N PHE A 4 -12.83 -16.62 3.20
CA PHE A 4 -14.28 -16.40 3.21
C PHE A 4 -14.94 -17.35 2.19
N SER A 5 -15.98 -18.05 2.60
CA SER A 5 -16.72 -19.00 1.76
C SER A 5 -17.93 -18.38 1.06
N THR A 6 -18.28 -17.15 1.43
CA THR A 6 -19.44 -16.40 0.92
C THR A 6 -19.00 -15.19 0.12
N LEU A 7 -19.83 -14.79 -0.85
CA LEU A 7 -19.59 -13.57 -1.63
C LEU A 7 -19.79 -12.35 -0.71
N PRO A 8 -18.88 -11.37 -0.73
CA PRO A 8 -19.00 -10.16 0.09
C PRO A 8 -20.36 -9.46 -0.04
N ALA A 9 -20.89 -9.37 -1.25
CA ALA A 9 -22.19 -8.75 -1.50
C ALA A 9 -23.36 -9.46 -0.77
N ALA A 10 -23.28 -10.78 -0.58
CA ALA A 10 -24.29 -11.54 0.15
C ALA A 10 -24.28 -11.24 1.66
N GLU A 11 -23.17 -10.72 2.16
CA GLU A 11 -22.99 -10.30 3.55
C GLU A 11 -23.10 -8.78 3.75
N GLY A 12 -23.59 -8.04 2.74
CA GLY A 12 -23.83 -6.60 2.82
C GLY A 12 -22.59 -5.74 2.55
N PHE A 13 -21.49 -6.32 2.07
CA PHE A 13 -20.31 -5.56 1.67
C PHE A 13 -20.43 -5.02 0.25
N ARG A 14 -19.90 -3.83 0.03
CA ARG A 14 -19.77 -3.19 -1.28
C ARG A 14 -18.35 -2.67 -1.52
N MET A 15 -18.00 -2.49 -2.77
CA MET A 15 -16.78 -1.77 -3.15
C MET A 15 -17.02 -0.27 -2.95
N PRO A 16 -16.26 0.44 -2.11
CA PRO A 16 -16.38 1.89 -1.99
C PRO A 16 -15.84 2.58 -3.25
N ALA A 17 -16.38 3.76 -3.56
CA ALA A 17 -15.81 4.59 -4.61
C ALA A 17 -14.49 5.23 -4.16
N GLU A 18 -13.61 5.53 -5.10
CA GLU A 18 -12.28 6.10 -4.79
C GLU A 18 -12.33 7.46 -4.08
N TYR A 19 -13.40 8.23 -4.29
CA TYR A 19 -13.60 9.54 -3.67
C TYR A 19 -14.28 9.46 -2.28
N GLU A 20 -14.68 8.27 -1.82
CA GLU A 20 -15.20 8.10 -0.46
C GLU A 20 -14.08 8.23 0.57
N PRO A 21 -14.39 8.65 1.81
CA PRO A 21 -13.38 8.70 2.86
C PRO A 21 -12.69 7.36 3.04
N HIS A 22 -11.36 7.35 3.01
CA HIS A 22 -10.54 6.16 3.24
C HIS A 22 -9.59 6.35 4.42
N ARG A 23 -9.08 5.24 4.96
CA ARG A 23 -8.26 5.24 6.17
C ARG A 23 -6.78 5.40 5.88
N GLY A 24 -6.40 5.24 4.61
CA GLY A 24 -5.03 5.37 4.20
C GLY A 24 -4.77 4.76 2.83
N CYS A 25 -3.54 4.89 2.40
CA CYS A 25 -3.07 4.52 1.08
C CYS A 25 -2.03 3.40 1.17
N VAL A 26 -2.08 2.45 0.24
CA VAL A 26 -1.06 1.41 0.08
C VAL A 26 -0.14 1.79 -1.07
N MET A 27 1.16 1.82 -0.81
CA MET A 27 2.20 2.00 -1.81
C MET A 27 3.17 0.82 -1.78
N ILE A 28 3.83 0.55 -2.89
CA ILE A 28 4.83 -0.51 -2.99
C ILE A 28 6.16 0.11 -3.42
N TRP A 29 7.23 -0.21 -2.71
CA TRP A 29 8.55 0.33 -2.98
C TRP A 29 9.07 -0.14 -4.33
N PRO A 30 9.54 0.76 -5.22
CA PRO A 30 9.92 0.42 -6.59
C PRO A 30 11.31 -0.21 -6.63
N VAL A 31 11.39 -1.51 -6.93
CA VAL A 31 12.67 -2.26 -6.99
C VAL A 31 12.81 -3.16 -8.22
N ARG A 32 11.71 -3.49 -8.93
CA ARG A 32 11.73 -4.45 -10.03
C ARG A 32 12.66 -4.05 -11.16
N PRO A 33 13.74 -4.83 -11.46
CA PRO A 33 14.73 -4.44 -12.47
C PRO A 33 14.18 -4.30 -13.89
N GLY A 34 13.16 -5.07 -14.25
CA GLY A 34 12.55 -5.03 -15.58
C GLY A 34 11.62 -3.83 -15.80
N SER A 35 11.06 -3.26 -14.73
CA SER A 35 10.16 -2.09 -14.77
C SER A 35 10.90 -0.79 -14.48
N TRP A 36 11.93 -0.84 -13.64
CA TRP A 36 12.67 0.32 -13.18
C TRP A 36 14.15 0.20 -13.52
N LEU A 37 14.69 1.18 -14.24
CA LEU A 37 16.13 1.27 -14.48
C LEU A 37 16.89 1.31 -13.14
N TYR A 38 18.02 0.67 -13.08
CA TYR A 38 18.92 0.64 -11.91
C TYR A 38 18.23 0.15 -10.62
N GLY A 39 17.27 -0.80 -10.75
CA GLY A 39 16.56 -1.36 -9.58
C GLY A 39 15.69 -0.34 -8.85
N GLY A 40 15.12 0.60 -9.58
CA GLY A 40 14.23 1.63 -9.02
C GLY A 40 14.93 2.81 -8.37
N ARG A 41 16.25 2.86 -8.33
CA ARG A 41 17.02 3.88 -7.63
C ARG A 41 16.59 5.31 -7.97
N ASP A 42 16.32 5.59 -9.24
CA ASP A 42 15.90 6.92 -9.69
C ASP A 42 14.42 7.22 -9.40
N ALA A 43 13.59 6.19 -9.23
CA ALA A 43 12.18 6.32 -8.88
C ALA A 43 11.95 6.45 -7.37
N GLN A 44 12.80 5.85 -6.55
CA GLN A 44 12.66 5.81 -5.10
C GLN A 44 12.48 7.19 -4.44
N PRO A 45 13.26 8.23 -4.80
CA PRO A 45 13.05 9.58 -4.23
C PRO A 45 11.68 10.16 -4.56
N ALA A 46 11.16 9.91 -5.77
CA ALA A 46 9.82 10.37 -6.15
C ALA A 46 8.72 9.62 -5.39
N PHE A 47 8.88 8.31 -5.16
CA PHE A 47 7.97 7.52 -4.34
C PHE A 47 8.00 7.98 -2.88
N ALA A 48 9.17 8.27 -2.32
CA ALA A 48 9.30 8.79 -0.95
C ALA A 48 8.62 10.17 -0.83
N GLN A 49 8.81 11.05 -1.80
CA GLN A 49 8.15 12.35 -1.82
C GLN A 49 6.62 12.23 -1.92
N ALA A 50 6.13 11.35 -2.78
CA ALA A 50 4.69 11.09 -2.91
C ALA A 50 4.10 10.51 -1.61
N ALA A 51 4.80 9.56 -0.98
CA ALA A 51 4.38 9.00 0.30
C ALA A 51 4.27 10.07 1.40
N ARG A 52 5.25 10.96 1.50
CA ARG A 52 5.22 12.07 2.46
C ARG A 52 4.08 13.06 2.20
N ALA A 53 3.82 13.38 0.93
CA ALA A 53 2.69 14.24 0.57
C ALA A 53 1.33 13.62 0.93
N ILE A 54 1.16 12.32 0.72
CA ILE A 54 -0.06 11.59 1.14
C ILE A 54 -0.14 11.53 2.67
N ALA A 55 0.97 11.31 3.35
CA ALA A 55 1.04 11.19 4.81
C ALA A 55 0.65 12.48 5.56
N GLU A 56 0.60 13.62 4.90
CA GLU A 56 0.04 14.86 5.46
C GLU A 56 -1.47 14.76 5.76
N SER A 57 -2.19 13.88 5.07
CA SER A 57 -3.65 13.76 5.18
C SER A 57 -4.13 12.40 5.65
N GLU A 58 -3.37 11.34 5.46
CA GLU A 58 -3.77 9.96 5.76
C GLU A 58 -2.58 9.04 6.02
N THR A 59 -2.85 7.87 6.58
CA THR A 59 -1.81 6.86 6.81
C THR A 59 -1.34 6.24 5.49
N VAL A 60 -0.02 6.07 5.34
CA VAL A 60 0.57 5.34 4.21
C VAL A 60 1.15 4.02 4.70
N TRP A 61 0.75 2.92 4.07
CA TRP A 61 1.40 1.62 4.21
C TRP A 61 2.32 1.38 3.03
N MET A 62 3.62 1.48 3.28
CA MET A 62 4.65 1.22 2.28
C MET A 62 5.06 -0.25 2.34
N LEU A 63 4.76 -1.01 1.31
CA LEU A 63 5.17 -2.41 1.20
C LEU A 63 6.58 -2.50 0.63
N ALA A 64 7.44 -3.29 1.26
CA ALA A 64 8.79 -3.55 0.80
C ALA A 64 9.17 -5.01 0.99
N GLY A 65 9.86 -5.58 0.03
CA GLY A 65 10.40 -6.93 0.13
C GLY A 65 11.42 -7.06 1.27
N PRO A 66 11.66 -8.28 1.80
CA PRO A 66 12.58 -8.49 2.92
C PRO A 66 14.00 -7.95 2.68
N ALA A 67 14.46 -7.95 1.44
CA ALA A 67 15.78 -7.45 1.08
C ALA A 67 15.91 -5.92 1.22
N ASP A 68 14.81 -5.19 1.02
CA ASP A 68 14.80 -3.73 0.98
C ASP A 68 14.17 -3.10 2.22
N ALA A 69 13.39 -3.86 2.98
CA ALA A 69 12.59 -3.36 4.11
C ALA A 69 13.41 -2.54 5.13
N GLY A 70 14.64 -2.97 5.44
CA GLY A 70 15.51 -2.25 6.36
C GLY A 70 15.93 -0.87 5.85
N ALA A 71 16.24 -0.76 4.57
CA ALA A 71 16.59 0.51 3.95
C ALA A 71 15.38 1.44 3.84
N VAL A 72 14.21 0.88 3.51
CA VAL A 72 12.95 1.62 3.42
C VAL A 72 12.49 2.11 4.79
N GLN A 73 12.65 1.31 5.84
CA GLN A 73 12.40 1.73 7.23
C GLN A 73 13.31 2.89 7.65
N ALA A 74 14.59 2.85 7.25
CA ALA A 74 15.51 3.94 7.52
C ALA A 74 15.16 5.22 6.76
N GLU A 75 14.67 5.11 5.51
CA GLU A 75 14.20 6.25 4.69
C GLU A 75 13.04 6.99 5.39
N PHE A 76 12.12 6.26 6.02
CA PHE A 76 10.92 6.83 6.65
C PHE A 76 10.99 6.92 8.19
N ALA A 77 12.16 6.81 8.78
CA ALA A 77 12.33 6.71 10.25
C ALA A 77 11.76 7.89 11.05
N GLY A 78 11.54 9.06 10.44
CA GLY A 78 10.95 10.23 11.07
C GLY A 78 9.50 10.52 10.67
N ASP A 79 8.92 9.69 9.80
CA ASP A 79 7.62 9.93 9.19
C ASP A 79 6.54 9.13 9.94
N GLU A 80 5.88 9.73 10.95
CA GLU A 80 4.95 9.03 11.86
C GLU A 80 3.75 8.38 11.17
N ASN A 81 3.29 8.94 10.05
CA ASN A 81 2.14 8.43 9.28
C ASN A 81 2.53 7.47 8.16
N ILE A 82 3.81 7.08 8.04
CA ILE A 82 4.28 6.12 7.05
C ILE A 82 4.72 4.84 7.77
N HIS A 83 4.02 3.74 7.51
CA HIS A 83 4.30 2.43 8.11
C HIS A 83 4.87 1.49 7.06
N VAL A 84 6.08 1.00 7.26
CA VAL A 84 6.70 0.04 6.37
C VAL A 84 6.30 -1.38 6.76
N LEU A 85 5.69 -2.11 5.83
CA LEU A 85 5.32 -3.51 6.00
C LEU A 85 6.25 -4.38 5.16
N THR A 86 6.88 -5.37 5.80
CA THR A 86 7.74 -6.34 5.10
C THR A 86 6.86 -7.40 4.44
N ILE A 87 6.65 -7.26 3.14
CA ILE A 87 5.86 -8.19 2.34
C ILE A 87 6.61 -8.45 1.04
N GLU A 88 6.74 -9.72 0.67
CA GLU A 88 7.34 -10.10 -0.62
C GLU A 88 6.49 -9.53 -1.76
N THR A 89 7.13 -8.74 -2.61
CA THR A 89 6.49 -8.12 -3.77
C THR A 89 7.53 -7.89 -4.86
N ASP A 90 7.12 -8.00 -6.10
CA ASP A 90 7.97 -7.81 -7.27
C ASP A 90 7.46 -6.69 -8.19
N ASP A 91 6.41 -5.97 -7.80
CA ASP A 91 5.86 -4.88 -8.61
C ASP A 91 5.44 -3.69 -7.75
N ALA A 92 5.54 -2.48 -8.30
CA ALA A 92 5.14 -1.23 -7.62
C ALA A 92 3.71 -0.77 -7.97
N TRP A 93 2.98 -1.52 -8.79
CA TRP A 93 1.60 -1.24 -9.18
C TRP A 93 0.62 -1.68 -8.09
N ALA A 94 0.51 -0.89 -7.02
CA ALA A 94 -0.30 -1.23 -5.85
C ALA A 94 -1.80 -1.44 -6.17
N ARG A 95 -2.33 -0.78 -7.21
CA ARG A 95 -3.70 -0.99 -7.68
C ARG A 95 -3.91 -2.40 -8.23
N ASP A 96 -2.92 -2.94 -8.90
CA ASP A 96 -3.03 -4.22 -9.62
C ASP A 96 -2.75 -5.42 -8.70
N VAL A 97 -1.83 -5.27 -7.76
CA VAL A 97 -1.35 -6.36 -6.90
C VAL A 97 -1.68 -6.17 -5.42
N GLY A 98 -2.20 -5.00 -5.04
CA GLY A 98 -2.58 -4.69 -3.68
C GLY A 98 -3.91 -5.33 -3.27
N PRO A 99 -4.32 -5.18 -2.01
CA PRO A 99 -5.58 -5.73 -1.53
C PRO A 99 -6.78 -5.01 -2.11
N THR A 100 -7.81 -5.76 -2.46
CA THR A 100 -9.13 -5.21 -2.76
C THR A 100 -9.94 -5.15 -1.47
N CYS A 101 -10.29 -3.96 -1.03
CA CYS A 101 -11.06 -3.76 0.19
C CYS A 101 -12.54 -3.52 -0.13
N VAL A 102 -13.41 -4.09 0.67
CA VAL A 102 -14.85 -3.87 0.63
C VAL A 102 -15.35 -3.40 2.00
N VAL A 103 -16.43 -2.64 2.03
CA VAL A 103 -16.99 -2.08 3.26
C VAL A 103 -18.46 -2.42 3.43
N ASP A 104 -18.91 -2.61 4.67
CA ASP A 104 -20.33 -2.74 5.00
C ASP A 104 -20.93 -1.38 5.41
N GLU A 105 -22.24 -1.38 5.73
CA GLU A 105 -22.97 -0.18 6.18
C GLU A 105 -22.48 0.38 7.53
N HIS A 106 -21.76 -0.43 8.31
CA HIS A 106 -21.19 -0.06 9.62
C HIS A 106 -19.74 0.42 9.52
N GLY A 107 -19.15 0.45 8.32
CA GLY A 107 -17.76 0.83 8.08
C GLY A 107 -16.76 -0.28 8.42
N THR A 108 -17.21 -1.53 8.52
CA THR A 108 -16.31 -2.68 8.66
C THR A 108 -15.61 -2.90 7.32
N VAL A 109 -14.29 -3.07 7.34
CA VAL A 109 -13.47 -3.32 6.15
C VAL A 109 -13.05 -4.79 6.10
N ARG A 110 -13.15 -5.39 4.92
CA ARG A 110 -12.59 -6.70 4.58
C ARG A 110 -11.65 -6.60 3.41
#